data_aa416e1e722671a89326bb3ebbad217a
#
_entry.id   aa416e1e722671a89326bb3ebbad217a
#
_cell.length_a   1.000
_cell.length_b   1.000
_cell.length_c   1.000
_cell.angle_alpha   90.00
_cell.angle_beta   90.00
_cell.angle_gamma   90.00
#
_symmetry.space_group_name_H-M   'P 1'
#
loop_
_entity.id
_entity.type
_entity.pdbx_description
1 polymer ?
#
loop_
_entity_poly.entity_id
_entity_poly.type
_entity_poly.pdbx_seq_one_letter_code
_entity_poly.pdbx_strand_id
1 'polypeptide(L)'
;LSSSSAASDVYKRQQCIVLSVDARRVPEGGTPQPSGFEVTTHGGTRSAEIDAVEWAKTGEKLGVGEILLNSMDGDGTKEGFDIELIERVRDAVSIPVIASGGAGKAEHFPPAVKAGADAVLAASIFHFREVSIGEVKKALDDAGCEVRL
;
A
#
# COMPACT_ATOMS: atom_id res chain seq x y z
N LEU A 1 21.04 10.54 -20.73
CA LEU A 1 20.45 10.65 -19.40
C LEU A 1 21.32 11.57 -18.58
N SER A 2 20.86 12.78 -18.34
CA SER A 2 21.53 13.66 -17.38
C SER A 2 21.58 12.91 -16.05
N SER A 3 22.77 12.67 -15.53
CA SER A 3 22.97 12.30 -14.16
C SER A 3 22.47 13.48 -13.31
N SER A 4 21.18 13.46 -12.99
CA SER A 4 20.59 14.53 -12.23
C SER A 4 21.15 14.50 -10.82
N SER A 5 21.30 15.67 -10.22
CA SER A 5 21.53 15.83 -8.78
C SER A 5 20.54 14.99 -7.95
N ALA A 6 19.34 14.72 -8.48
CA ALA A 6 18.35 13.82 -7.90
C ALA A 6 18.87 12.38 -7.72
N ALA A 7 19.60 11.80 -8.68
CA ALA A 7 20.17 10.46 -8.53
C ALA A 7 21.24 10.40 -7.41
N SER A 8 22.02 11.48 -7.25
CA SER A 8 22.99 11.61 -6.17
C SER A 8 22.30 11.80 -4.82
N ASP A 9 21.19 12.54 -4.76
CA ASP A 9 20.41 12.73 -3.54
C ASP A 9 19.67 11.46 -3.13
N VAL A 10 19.18 10.68 -4.08
CA VAL A 10 18.60 9.34 -3.86
C VAL A 10 19.63 8.41 -3.21
N TYR A 11 20.87 8.38 -3.70
CA TYR A 11 21.92 7.55 -3.10
C TYR A 11 22.26 7.96 -1.65
N LYS A 12 22.18 9.25 -1.34
CA LYS A 12 22.49 9.78 0.01
C LYS A 12 21.31 9.78 0.97
N ARG A 13 20.07 9.68 0.46
CA ARG A 13 18.81 9.80 1.22
C ARG A 13 17.80 8.73 0.81
N GLN A 14 18.24 7.48 0.78
CA GLN A 14 17.40 6.34 0.38
C GLN A 14 16.11 6.26 1.22
N GLN A 15 16.17 6.65 2.50
CA GLN A 15 15.01 6.71 3.39
C GLN A 15 13.93 7.73 2.94
N CYS A 16 14.22 8.62 1.99
CA CYS A 16 13.22 9.52 1.41
C CYS A 16 12.48 8.91 0.22
N ILE A 17 12.88 7.69 -0.21
CA ILE A 17 12.24 6.99 -1.32
C ILE A 17 11.06 6.21 -0.79
N VAL A 18 9.90 6.37 -1.44
CA VAL A 18 8.73 5.54 -1.24
C VAL A 18 8.68 4.50 -2.35
N LEU A 19 8.69 3.22 -2.00
CA LEU A 19 8.49 2.12 -2.94
C LEU A 19 6.98 1.91 -3.15
N SER A 20 6.48 2.20 -4.34
CA SER A 20 5.11 1.84 -4.71
C SER A 20 5.06 0.40 -5.21
N VAL A 21 4.21 -0.40 -4.61
CA VAL A 21 4.01 -1.81 -4.93
C VAL A 21 2.55 -2.02 -5.33
N ASP A 22 2.29 -2.21 -6.62
CA ASP A 22 1.01 -2.64 -7.12
C ASP A 22 0.94 -4.17 -7.01
N ALA A 23 0.13 -4.67 -6.08
CA ALA A 23 0.02 -6.10 -5.78
C ALA A 23 -1.39 -6.63 -6.02
N ARG A 24 -1.48 -7.88 -6.44
CA ARG A 24 -2.74 -8.62 -6.54
C ARG A 24 -2.56 -10.06 -6.11
N ARG A 25 -3.64 -10.76 -5.82
CA ARG A 25 -3.60 -12.21 -5.66
C ARG A 25 -3.17 -12.89 -6.96
N VAL A 26 -2.37 -13.93 -6.82
CA VAL A 26 -2.00 -14.76 -7.96
C VAL A 26 -3.26 -15.34 -8.57
N PRO A 27 -3.58 -15.06 -9.86
CA PRO A 27 -4.77 -15.59 -10.51
C PRO A 27 -4.68 -17.11 -10.71
N GLU A 28 -5.83 -17.75 -10.91
CA GLU A 28 -5.87 -19.17 -11.26
C GLU A 28 -5.05 -19.43 -12.53
N GLY A 29 -4.14 -20.42 -12.45
CA GLY A 29 -3.20 -20.72 -13.54
C GLY A 29 -2.00 -19.79 -13.65
N GLY A 30 -1.87 -18.79 -12.78
CA GLY A 30 -0.68 -17.93 -12.70
C GLY A 30 0.52 -18.63 -12.05
N THR A 31 1.70 -18.02 -12.13
CA THR A 31 2.91 -18.50 -11.46
C THR A 31 2.75 -18.43 -9.95
N PRO A 32 2.76 -19.56 -9.21
CA PRO A 32 2.57 -19.52 -7.76
C PRO A 32 3.63 -18.67 -7.06
N GLN A 33 3.18 -17.83 -6.12
CA GLN A 33 4.03 -17.02 -5.27
C GLN A 33 3.89 -17.45 -3.80
N PRO A 34 4.98 -17.48 -3.01
CA PRO A 34 4.96 -17.92 -1.61
C PRO A 34 3.94 -17.20 -0.73
N SER A 35 3.76 -15.89 -0.93
CA SER A 35 2.78 -15.09 -0.19
C SER A 35 1.35 -15.21 -0.74
N GLY A 36 1.17 -15.80 -1.93
CA GLY A 36 -0.10 -15.77 -2.66
C GLY A 36 -0.38 -14.44 -3.38
N PHE A 37 0.53 -13.47 -3.26
CA PHE A 37 0.42 -12.15 -3.91
C PHE A 37 1.59 -11.92 -4.85
N GLU A 38 1.30 -11.39 -6.03
CA GLU A 38 2.31 -11.02 -7.03
C GLU A 38 2.37 -9.51 -7.25
N VAL A 39 3.57 -9.02 -7.58
CA VAL A 39 3.76 -7.65 -8.08
C VAL A 39 3.23 -7.56 -9.50
N THR A 40 2.55 -6.46 -9.78
CA THR A 40 2.07 -6.15 -11.13
C THR A 40 2.72 -4.90 -11.70
N THR A 41 2.64 -4.76 -13.00
CA THR A 41 3.09 -3.61 -13.77
C THR A 41 2.00 -3.15 -14.74
N HIS A 42 2.22 -1.98 -15.38
CA HIS A 42 1.28 -1.42 -16.36
C HIS A 42 -0.15 -1.26 -15.80
N GLY A 43 -0.25 -0.68 -14.59
CA GLY A 43 -1.56 -0.46 -13.95
C GLY A 43 -2.29 -1.77 -13.60
N GLY A 44 -1.59 -2.76 -13.09
CA GLY A 44 -2.16 -4.04 -12.67
C GLY A 44 -2.39 -5.07 -13.78
N THR A 45 -2.08 -4.73 -15.05
CA THR A 45 -2.44 -5.59 -16.20
C THR A 45 -1.45 -6.71 -16.46
N ARG A 46 -0.21 -6.60 -16.00
CA ARG A 46 0.85 -7.58 -16.25
C ARG A 46 1.48 -8.05 -14.94
N SER A 47 1.60 -9.36 -14.77
CA SER A 47 2.41 -9.95 -13.71
C SER A 47 3.90 -9.62 -13.92
N ALA A 48 4.59 -9.31 -12.84
CA ALA A 48 6.05 -9.26 -12.82
C ALA A 48 6.69 -10.61 -12.45
N GLU A 49 5.87 -11.60 -12.10
CA GLU A 49 6.31 -12.92 -11.58
C GLU A 49 7.20 -12.80 -10.33
N ILE A 50 6.98 -11.76 -9.54
CA ILE A 50 7.70 -11.47 -8.30
C ILE A 50 6.69 -11.51 -7.15
N ASP A 51 7.06 -12.20 -6.06
CA ASP A 51 6.29 -12.20 -4.82
C ASP A 51 6.24 -10.79 -4.21
N ALA A 52 5.05 -10.29 -3.91
CA ALA A 52 4.87 -8.92 -3.43
C ALA A 52 5.50 -8.69 -2.05
N VAL A 53 5.46 -9.68 -1.16
CA VAL A 53 6.05 -9.60 0.18
C VAL A 53 7.58 -9.64 0.09
N GLU A 54 8.15 -10.53 -0.72
CA GLU A 54 9.60 -10.59 -0.93
C GLU A 54 10.12 -9.33 -1.64
N TRP A 55 9.32 -8.72 -2.51
CA TRP A 55 9.68 -7.44 -3.12
C TRP A 55 9.71 -6.30 -2.11
N ALA A 56 8.74 -6.23 -1.21
CA ALA A 56 8.73 -5.27 -0.11
C ALA A 56 9.98 -5.42 0.79
N LYS A 57 10.34 -6.64 1.18
CA LYS A 57 11.57 -6.95 1.93
C LYS A 57 12.84 -6.53 1.18
N THR A 58 12.84 -6.73 -0.13
CA THR A 58 13.96 -6.33 -0.98
C THR A 58 14.11 -4.81 -1.02
N GLY A 59 12.99 -4.09 -1.14
CA GLY A 59 12.97 -2.62 -1.06
C GLY A 59 13.55 -2.11 0.25
N GLU A 60 13.11 -2.65 1.39
CA GLU A 60 13.64 -2.29 2.70
C GLU A 60 15.15 -2.53 2.80
N LYS A 61 15.63 -3.71 2.35
CA LYS A 61 17.08 -4.02 2.31
C LYS A 61 17.88 -3.05 1.46
N LEU A 62 17.29 -2.52 0.39
CA LEU A 62 17.90 -1.51 -0.47
C LEU A 62 17.82 -0.10 0.12
N GLY A 63 17.13 0.08 1.26
CA GLY A 63 17.11 1.32 2.04
C GLY A 63 15.96 2.27 1.69
N VAL A 64 14.87 1.80 1.05
CA VAL A 64 13.67 2.65 0.91
C VAL A 64 13.09 2.97 2.28
N GLY A 65 12.51 4.15 2.43
CA GLY A 65 12.00 4.62 3.72
C GLY A 65 10.57 4.23 4.01
N GLU A 66 9.76 4.01 2.97
CA GLU A 66 8.32 3.70 3.09
C GLU A 66 7.86 2.81 1.95
N ILE A 67 6.79 2.05 2.17
CA ILE A 67 6.11 1.26 1.15
C ILE A 67 4.70 1.81 0.94
N LEU A 68 4.37 2.22 -0.29
CA LEU A 68 2.99 2.45 -0.72
C LEU A 68 2.47 1.15 -1.33
N LEU A 69 1.62 0.46 -0.59
CA LEU A 69 1.06 -0.84 -0.95
C LEU A 69 -0.33 -0.65 -1.55
N ASN A 70 -0.45 -0.87 -2.84
CA ASN A 70 -1.70 -0.73 -3.56
C ASN A 70 -2.28 -2.10 -3.93
N SER A 71 -3.47 -2.42 -3.42
CA SER A 71 -4.20 -3.62 -3.82
C SER A 71 -4.90 -3.39 -5.15
N MET A 72 -4.44 -4.08 -6.19
CA MET A 72 -5.07 -4.02 -7.52
C MET A 72 -6.41 -4.75 -7.55
N ASP A 73 -6.60 -5.75 -6.68
CA ASP A 73 -7.88 -6.45 -6.53
C ASP A 73 -8.92 -5.57 -5.83
N GLY A 74 -8.49 -4.73 -4.90
CA GLY A 74 -9.34 -3.80 -4.16
C GLY A 74 -9.61 -2.49 -4.90
N ASP A 75 -8.68 -2.05 -5.76
CA ASP A 75 -8.77 -0.73 -6.37
C ASP A 75 -10.04 -0.54 -7.20
N GLY A 76 -10.76 0.54 -6.91
CA GLY A 76 -12.04 0.86 -7.56
C GLY A 76 -13.25 0.06 -7.08
N THR A 77 -13.11 -1.00 -6.30
CA THR A 77 -14.25 -1.83 -5.84
C THR A 77 -15.10 -1.15 -4.77
N LYS A 78 -14.48 -0.27 -3.95
CA LYS A 78 -15.11 0.35 -2.78
C LYS A 78 -15.58 -0.65 -1.71
N GLU A 79 -15.04 -1.87 -1.69
CA GLU A 79 -15.41 -2.94 -0.75
C GLU A 79 -14.53 -2.99 0.50
N GLY A 80 -13.51 -2.17 0.58
CA GLY A 80 -12.55 -2.09 1.68
C GLY A 80 -11.13 -2.40 1.23
N PHE A 81 -10.18 -2.12 2.13
CA PHE A 81 -8.76 -2.44 1.91
C PHE A 81 -8.52 -3.94 1.97
N ASP A 82 -7.50 -4.42 1.27
CA ASP A 82 -7.05 -5.82 1.36
C ASP A 82 -6.27 -6.03 2.66
N ILE A 83 -6.98 -6.45 3.69
CA ILE A 83 -6.44 -6.64 5.04
C ILE A 83 -5.36 -7.71 5.06
N GLU A 84 -5.57 -8.84 4.37
CA GLU A 84 -4.58 -9.92 4.31
C GLU A 84 -3.27 -9.47 3.69
N LEU A 85 -3.33 -8.70 2.60
CA LEU A 85 -2.14 -8.16 1.95
C LEU A 85 -1.38 -7.20 2.88
N ILE A 86 -2.11 -6.32 3.60
CA ILE A 86 -1.52 -5.39 4.57
C ILE A 86 -0.79 -6.16 5.67
N GLU A 87 -1.45 -7.13 6.31
CA GLU A 87 -0.88 -7.94 7.39
C GLU A 87 0.39 -8.66 6.93
N ARG A 88 0.35 -9.32 5.77
CA ARG A 88 1.52 -10.06 5.23
C ARG A 88 2.72 -9.16 4.95
N VAL A 89 2.49 -7.97 4.42
CA VAL A 89 3.59 -7.02 4.17
C VAL A 89 4.08 -6.43 5.50
N ARG A 90 3.17 -6.03 6.40
CA ARG A 90 3.53 -5.48 7.72
C ARG A 90 4.39 -6.44 8.54
N ASP A 91 4.04 -7.73 8.54
CA ASP A 91 4.80 -8.77 9.25
C ASP A 91 6.21 -8.98 8.66
N ALA A 92 6.41 -8.61 7.41
CA ALA A 92 7.64 -8.86 6.67
C ALA A 92 8.64 -7.71 6.70
N VAL A 93 8.19 -6.46 6.99
CA VAL A 93 9.02 -5.25 6.97
C VAL A 93 8.86 -4.44 8.25
N SER A 94 9.87 -3.61 8.58
CA SER A 94 9.85 -2.72 9.73
C SER A 94 9.58 -1.25 9.38
N ILE A 95 9.75 -0.88 8.10
CA ILE A 95 9.48 0.46 7.59
C ILE A 95 7.98 0.72 7.45
N PRO A 96 7.53 2.00 7.48
CA PRO A 96 6.14 2.36 7.34
C PRO A 96 5.47 1.78 6.08
N VAL A 97 4.23 1.32 6.26
CA VAL A 97 3.36 0.79 5.19
C VAL A 97 2.15 1.70 5.02
N ILE A 98 1.97 2.22 3.82
CA ILE A 98 0.84 3.05 3.41
C ILE A 98 -0.10 2.17 2.61
N ALA A 99 -1.30 1.87 3.13
CA ALA A 99 -2.28 1.05 2.43
C ALA A 99 -3.11 1.86 1.44
N SER A 100 -3.30 1.32 0.25
CA SER A 100 -4.09 1.91 -0.85
C SER A 100 -4.92 0.85 -1.58
N GLY A 101 -6.01 1.28 -2.22
CA GLY A 101 -6.91 0.43 -3.00
C GLY A 101 -8.07 -0.13 -2.18
N GLY A 102 -9.31 0.11 -2.65
CA GLY A 102 -10.53 -0.48 -2.10
C GLY A 102 -11.37 0.37 -1.15
N ALA A 103 -10.87 1.52 -0.68
CA ALA A 103 -11.63 2.38 0.22
C ALA A 103 -12.94 2.88 -0.43
N GLY A 104 -14.08 2.65 0.24
CA GLY A 104 -15.41 3.09 -0.24
C GLY A 104 -16.19 3.93 0.77
N LYS A 105 -15.86 3.82 2.06
CA LYS A 105 -16.52 4.52 3.17
C LYS A 105 -15.59 4.65 4.37
N ALA A 106 -15.95 5.51 5.32
CA ALA A 106 -15.10 5.82 6.48
C ALA A 106 -14.79 4.58 7.35
N GLU A 107 -15.74 3.65 7.47
CA GLU A 107 -15.58 2.44 8.27
C GLU A 107 -14.57 1.44 7.70
N HIS A 108 -14.10 1.62 6.47
CA HIS A 108 -13.06 0.77 5.87
C HIS A 108 -11.65 1.09 6.40
N PHE A 109 -11.43 2.29 6.96
CA PHE A 109 -10.10 2.75 7.36
C PHE A 109 -9.60 2.11 8.68
N PRO A 110 -10.42 2.01 9.75
CA PRO A 110 -9.95 1.41 11.00
C PRO A 110 -9.42 -0.03 10.86
N PRO A 111 -10.05 -0.95 10.09
CA PRO A 111 -9.49 -2.28 9.87
C PRO A 111 -8.09 -2.25 9.23
N ALA A 112 -7.83 -1.37 8.27
CA ALA A 112 -6.53 -1.26 7.62
C ALA A 112 -5.43 -0.80 8.60
N VAL A 113 -5.72 0.20 9.45
CA VAL A 113 -4.79 0.66 10.49
C VAL A 113 -4.56 -0.45 11.52
N LYS A 114 -5.60 -1.17 11.94
CA LYS A 114 -5.47 -2.30 12.88
C LYS A 114 -4.69 -3.48 12.30
N ALA A 115 -4.73 -3.67 10.99
CA ALA A 115 -3.90 -4.64 10.27
C ALA A 115 -2.42 -4.22 10.17
N GLY A 116 -2.07 -3.01 10.64
CA GLY A 116 -0.70 -2.53 10.73
C GLY A 116 -0.30 -1.52 9.66
N ALA A 117 -1.25 -0.95 8.91
CA ALA A 117 -0.94 0.20 8.07
C ALA A 117 -0.63 1.44 8.93
N ASP A 118 0.51 2.06 8.70
CA ASP A 118 0.93 3.30 9.37
C ASP A 118 0.23 4.52 8.78
N ALA A 119 -0.20 4.42 7.52
CA ALA A 119 -1.02 5.41 6.85
C ALA A 119 -1.98 4.74 5.86
N VAL A 120 -3.04 5.47 5.48
CA VAL A 120 -4.05 5.01 4.54
C VAL A 120 -4.30 6.05 3.47
N LEU A 121 -4.39 5.62 2.22
CA LEU A 121 -4.60 6.46 1.06
C LEU A 121 -5.91 6.07 0.37
N ALA A 122 -6.70 7.08 0.01
CA ALA A 122 -7.86 6.91 -0.85
C ALA A 122 -7.94 8.08 -1.83
N ALA A 123 -8.47 7.86 -3.00
CA ALA A 123 -8.56 8.85 -4.05
C ALA A 123 -10.01 9.19 -4.40
N SER A 124 -10.75 8.28 -5.01
CA SER A 124 -12.06 8.51 -5.61
C SER A 124 -13.10 9.05 -4.62
N ILE A 125 -13.20 8.46 -3.44
CA ILE A 125 -14.19 8.85 -2.42
C ILE A 125 -13.99 10.29 -1.93
N PHE A 126 -12.74 10.76 -1.86
CA PHE A 126 -12.45 12.16 -1.53
C PHE A 126 -12.64 13.08 -2.74
N HIS A 127 -12.19 12.66 -3.91
CA HIS A 127 -12.33 13.44 -5.14
C HIS A 127 -13.80 13.70 -5.48
N PHE A 128 -14.65 12.69 -5.38
CA PHE A 128 -16.08 12.80 -5.62
C PHE A 128 -16.89 13.29 -4.41
N ARG A 129 -16.20 13.62 -3.30
CA ARG A 129 -16.83 14.09 -2.06
C ARG A 129 -17.87 13.13 -1.47
N GLU A 130 -17.68 11.84 -1.66
CA GLU A 130 -18.54 10.80 -1.08
C GLU A 130 -18.31 10.67 0.42
N VAL A 131 -17.06 10.89 0.86
CA VAL A 131 -16.62 10.90 2.25
C VAL A 131 -15.66 12.07 2.45
N SER A 132 -15.74 12.75 3.59
CA SER A 132 -14.78 13.79 3.97
C SER A 132 -13.61 13.20 4.77
N ILE A 133 -12.46 13.89 4.73
CA ILE A 133 -11.30 13.54 5.57
C ILE A 133 -11.67 13.58 7.06
N GLY A 134 -12.53 14.52 7.47
CA GLY A 134 -12.99 14.64 8.86
C GLY A 134 -13.80 13.41 9.32
N GLU A 135 -14.66 12.87 8.45
CA GLU A 135 -15.42 11.64 8.75
C GLU A 135 -14.50 10.44 8.92
N VAL A 136 -13.49 10.29 8.05
CA VAL A 136 -12.49 9.22 8.17
C VAL A 136 -11.70 9.36 9.47
N LYS A 137 -11.22 10.57 9.80
CA LYS A 137 -10.49 10.82 11.04
C LYS A 137 -11.34 10.50 12.27
N LYS A 138 -12.62 10.89 12.25
CA LYS A 138 -13.55 10.55 13.31
C LYS A 138 -13.75 9.04 13.45
N ALA A 139 -13.92 8.32 12.35
CA ALA A 139 -14.07 6.86 12.38
C ALA A 139 -12.82 6.15 12.93
N LEU A 140 -11.63 6.66 12.64
CA LEU A 140 -10.37 6.17 13.19
C LEU A 140 -10.29 6.42 14.70
N ASP A 141 -10.61 7.64 15.15
CA ASP A 141 -10.61 8.02 16.57
C ASP A 141 -11.64 7.20 17.37
N ASP A 142 -12.88 7.10 16.88
CA ASP A 142 -13.94 6.29 17.46
C ASP A 142 -13.55 4.78 17.60
N ALA A 143 -12.67 4.30 16.71
CA ALA A 143 -12.13 2.94 16.74
C ALA A 143 -10.89 2.77 17.62
N GLY A 144 -10.42 3.84 18.28
CA GLY A 144 -9.23 3.87 19.13
C GLY A 144 -7.91 3.85 18.39
N CYS A 145 -7.90 4.25 17.11
CA CYS A 145 -6.67 4.44 16.34
C CYS A 145 -6.11 5.85 16.62
N GLU A 146 -4.80 5.96 16.80
CA GLU A 146 -4.16 7.27 16.90
C GLU A 146 -4.33 8.04 15.57
N VAL A 147 -4.89 9.23 15.65
CA VAL A 147 -5.11 10.08 14.49
C VAL A 147 -4.89 11.56 14.83
N ARG A 148 -4.25 12.28 13.94
CA ARG A 148 -4.10 13.72 14.09
C ARG A 148 -5.39 14.40 13.61
N LEU A 149 -6.19 14.89 14.54
CA LEU A 149 -7.42 15.65 14.30
C LEU A 149 -7.14 17.07 13.76
#